data_c602381b5dd2ec3164af6bc4b3e3d74a
#
_entry.id   c602381b5dd2ec3164af6bc4b3e3d74a
#
_cell.length_a   1.000
_cell.length_b   1.000
_cell.length_c   1.000
_cell.angle_alpha   90.00
_cell.angle_beta   90.00
_cell.angle_gamma   90.00
#
_symmetry.space_group_name_H-M   'P 1'
#
loop_
_entity.id
_entity.type
_entity.pdbx_description
1 polymer ?
#
loop_
_entity_poly.entity_id
_entity_poly.type
_entity_poly.pdbx_seq_one_letter_code
_entity_poly.pdbx_strand_id
1 'polypeptide(L)'
;DLHYPLRRQRQMCIETDVTHSTATFQYDLCTEEFQRENIAYVQQRAPFLVAVNAAGKLCGFACAHPWHSRTAYAWDVELTVYCAHDCVGQGVGGRLYKALLDGVRQRGYCNAVALVTGQNKESCAFHKALGFKKIGVEPRTGYKFGQWLDLAYWWMDLRPGQEPPEPVRLGR
;
A
#
# COMPACT_ATOMS: atom_id res chain seq x y z
N ASP A 1 3.20 -10.36 -15.90
CA ASP A 1 4.44 -10.68 -15.19
C ASP A 1 5.33 -9.44 -15.21
N LEU A 2 5.67 -8.92 -14.01
CA LEU A 2 6.61 -7.81 -13.90
C LEU A 2 7.98 -8.29 -14.40
N HIS A 3 8.45 -7.73 -15.52
CA HIS A 3 9.77 -8.03 -16.05
C HIS A 3 10.86 -7.84 -14.97
N TYR A 4 11.89 -8.68 -14.99
CA TYR A 4 13.02 -8.67 -14.07
C TYR A 4 13.58 -7.25 -13.73
N PRO A 5 13.76 -6.32 -14.71
CA PRO A 5 14.20 -4.96 -14.43
C PRO A 5 13.27 -4.18 -13.50
N LEU A 6 11.94 -4.32 -13.65
CA LEU A 6 10.96 -3.63 -12.81
C LEU A 6 10.94 -4.15 -11.37
N ARG A 7 11.20 -5.45 -11.19
CA ARG A 7 11.31 -6.05 -9.85
C ARG A 7 12.50 -5.49 -9.07
N ARG A 8 13.66 -5.40 -9.72
CA ARG A 8 14.86 -4.80 -9.13
C ARG A 8 14.66 -3.32 -8.82
N GLN A 9 14.03 -2.58 -9.72
CA GLN A 9 13.71 -1.16 -9.49
C GLN A 9 12.72 -0.96 -8.34
N ARG A 10 11.73 -1.86 -8.16
CA ARG A 10 10.83 -1.85 -7.00
C ARG A 10 11.62 -2.04 -5.70
N GLN A 11 12.56 -2.96 -5.67
CA GLN A 11 13.42 -3.16 -4.51
C GLN A 11 14.17 -1.86 -4.16
N MET A 12 14.72 -1.17 -5.15
CA MET A 12 15.39 0.12 -4.95
C MET A 12 14.46 1.22 -4.43
N CYS A 13 13.18 1.25 -4.85
CA CYS A 13 12.21 2.22 -4.31
C CYS A 13 11.95 2.00 -2.81
N ILE A 14 11.90 0.74 -2.36
CA ILE A 14 11.67 0.39 -0.95
C ILE A 14 12.97 0.53 -0.15
N GLU A 15 14.12 0.24 -0.76
CA GLU A 15 15.43 0.22 -0.11
C GLU A 15 15.75 1.54 0.59
N THR A 16 15.49 2.66 -0.05
CA THR A 16 15.70 3.98 0.54
C THR A 16 14.78 4.19 1.75
N ASP A 17 13.53 3.74 1.68
CA ASP A 17 12.59 3.85 2.80
C ASP A 17 12.97 2.91 3.96
N VAL A 18 13.47 1.71 3.67
CA VAL A 18 13.97 0.79 4.70
C VAL A 18 15.19 1.35 5.41
N THR A 19 16.13 1.91 4.66
CA THR A 19 17.45 2.30 5.19
C THR A 19 17.52 3.73 5.71
N HIS A 20 16.66 4.65 5.24
CA HIS A 20 16.74 6.08 5.53
C HIS A 20 15.44 6.74 5.96
N SER A 21 14.33 5.98 6.03
CA SER A 21 13.01 6.55 6.33
C SER A 21 12.28 5.75 7.41
N THR A 22 11.40 6.43 8.13
CA THR A 22 10.43 5.82 9.06
C THR A 22 9.11 5.45 8.37
N ALA A 23 9.00 5.60 7.07
CA ALA A 23 7.79 5.26 6.30
C ALA A 23 7.46 3.76 6.34
N THR A 24 8.46 2.92 6.56
CA THR A 24 8.29 1.49 6.83
C THR A 24 8.98 1.09 8.13
N PHE A 25 8.40 0.13 8.85
CA PHE A 25 9.00 -0.45 10.06
C PHE A 25 9.98 -1.60 9.75
N GLN A 26 10.23 -1.92 8.48
CA GLN A 26 11.22 -2.90 8.09
C GLN A 26 12.65 -2.40 8.39
N TYR A 27 13.49 -3.32 8.90
CA TYR A 27 14.92 -3.11 9.10
C TYR A 27 15.75 -3.70 7.96
N ASP A 28 15.31 -4.84 7.45
CA ASP A 28 16.05 -5.60 6.44
C ASP A 28 15.35 -5.55 5.09
N LEU A 29 16.16 -5.62 4.04
CA LEU A 29 15.67 -5.71 2.67
C LEU A 29 15.16 -7.12 2.40
N CYS A 30 14.00 -7.22 1.79
CA CYS A 30 13.47 -8.48 1.31
C CYS A 30 14.26 -9.00 0.10
N THR A 31 14.48 -10.31 0.04
CA THR A 31 15.09 -10.96 -1.14
C THR A 31 14.20 -10.82 -2.36
N GLU A 32 14.79 -10.88 -3.57
CA GLU A 32 14.01 -10.87 -4.83
C GLU A 32 13.01 -12.03 -4.89
N GLU A 33 13.39 -13.20 -4.37
CA GLU A 33 12.52 -14.38 -4.33
C GLU A 33 11.29 -14.15 -3.47
N PHE A 34 11.48 -13.67 -2.24
CA PHE A 34 10.38 -13.31 -1.34
C PHE A 34 9.46 -12.26 -1.98
N GLN A 35 10.03 -11.25 -2.64
CA GLN A 35 9.23 -10.22 -3.33
C GLN A 35 8.42 -10.78 -4.48
N ARG A 36 8.99 -11.70 -5.27
CA ARG A 36 8.29 -12.38 -6.37
C ARG A 36 7.10 -13.19 -5.87
N GLU A 37 7.30 -13.98 -4.82
CA GLU A 37 6.25 -14.78 -4.20
C GLU A 37 5.14 -13.89 -3.62
N ASN A 38 5.52 -12.82 -2.92
CA ASN A 38 4.57 -11.87 -2.37
C ASN A 38 3.75 -11.16 -3.46
N ILE A 39 4.37 -10.75 -4.58
CA ILE A 39 3.65 -10.15 -5.71
C ILE A 39 2.65 -11.17 -6.29
N ALA A 40 3.07 -12.41 -6.52
CA ALA A 40 2.20 -13.46 -7.06
C ALA A 40 1.02 -13.74 -6.12
N TYR A 41 1.27 -13.80 -4.82
CA TYR A 41 0.23 -13.97 -3.79
C TYR A 41 -0.77 -12.81 -3.80
N VAL A 42 -0.29 -11.57 -3.85
CA VAL A 42 -1.14 -10.36 -3.87
C VAL A 42 -1.99 -10.33 -5.13
N GLN A 43 -1.42 -10.59 -6.31
CA GLN A 43 -2.12 -10.51 -7.59
C GLN A 43 -3.31 -11.47 -7.70
N GLN A 44 -3.28 -12.59 -7.00
CA GLN A 44 -4.41 -13.52 -6.91
C GLN A 44 -5.63 -12.92 -6.17
N ARG A 45 -5.41 -11.95 -5.30
CA ARG A 45 -6.44 -11.40 -4.40
C ARG A 45 -6.81 -9.96 -4.70
N ALA A 46 -5.82 -9.15 -5.06
CA ALA A 46 -5.97 -7.72 -5.23
C ALA A 46 -5.09 -7.19 -6.36
N PRO A 47 -5.35 -5.98 -6.88
CA PRO A 47 -4.47 -5.36 -7.86
C PRO A 47 -3.06 -5.12 -7.30
N PHE A 48 -2.06 -5.35 -8.15
CA PHE A 48 -0.70 -4.89 -7.96
C PHE A 48 -0.34 -3.99 -9.17
N LEU A 49 -0.18 -2.71 -8.92
CA LEU A 49 -0.03 -1.68 -9.95
C LEU A 49 1.37 -1.09 -9.91
N VAL A 50 1.92 -0.77 -11.07
CA VAL A 50 3.19 -0.07 -11.21
C VAL A 50 3.03 1.16 -12.10
N ALA A 51 3.75 2.22 -11.80
CA ALA A 51 3.88 3.39 -12.64
C ALA A 51 5.29 3.45 -13.22
N VAL A 52 5.39 3.57 -14.53
CA VAL A 52 6.65 3.73 -15.26
C VAL A 52 6.62 5.02 -16.06
N ASN A 53 7.78 5.68 -16.19
CA ASN A 53 7.91 6.85 -17.04
C ASN A 53 8.14 6.46 -18.52
N ALA A 54 8.24 7.45 -19.40
CA ALA A 54 8.45 7.23 -20.84
C ALA A 54 9.77 6.48 -21.16
N ALA A 55 10.76 6.52 -20.27
CA ALA A 55 12.02 5.78 -20.40
C ALA A 55 11.96 4.36 -19.83
N GLY A 56 10.77 3.89 -19.38
CA GLY A 56 10.60 2.56 -18.77
C GLY A 56 11.11 2.45 -17.33
N LYS A 57 11.49 3.57 -16.69
CA LYS A 57 11.91 3.59 -15.28
C LYS A 57 10.68 3.52 -14.37
N LEU A 58 10.76 2.68 -13.33
CA LEU A 58 9.72 2.59 -12.29
C LEU A 58 9.69 3.87 -11.44
N CYS A 59 8.53 4.51 -11.40
CA CYS A 59 8.27 5.71 -10.58
C CYS A 59 7.52 5.42 -9.30
N GLY A 60 6.92 4.24 -9.18
CA GLY A 60 6.21 3.82 -7.98
C GLY A 60 5.37 2.58 -8.21
N PHE A 61 4.83 2.05 -7.14
CA PHE A 61 3.86 0.95 -7.17
C PHE A 61 2.81 1.12 -6.08
N ALA A 62 1.67 0.49 -6.27
CA ALA A 62 0.63 0.38 -5.28
C ALA A 62 0.03 -1.03 -5.29
N CYS A 63 -0.27 -1.55 -4.12
CA CYS A 63 -0.85 -2.88 -3.97
C CYS A 63 -1.79 -2.93 -2.77
N ALA A 64 -2.58 -4.01 -2.71
CA ALA A 64 -3.49 -4.26 -1.63
C ALA A 64 -3.25 -5.65 -1.04
N HIS A 65 -3.32 -5.76 0.27
CA HIS A 65 -3.15 -7.00 1.02
C HIS A 65 -4.41 -7.31 1.83
N PRO A 66 -4.71 -8.59 2.13
CA PRO A 66 -5.73 -8.91 3.12
C PRO A 66 -5.42 -8.21 4.45
N TRP A 67 -6.44 -7.56 5.04
CA TRP A 67 -6.26 -6.84 6.31
C TRP A 67 -5.91 -7.80 7.46
N HIS A 68 -6.64 -8.88 7.58
CA HIS A 68 -6.45 -9.92 8.60
C HIS A 68 -6.76 -11.31 8.05
N SER A 69 -6.30 -12.35 8.76
CA SER A 69 -6.43 -13.74 8.31
C SER A 69 -7.80 -14.38 8.58
N ARG A 70 -8.61 -13.83 9.51
CA ARG A 70 -9.91 -14.38 9.85
C ARG A 70 -10.95 -14.05 8.78
N THR A 71 -11.83 -14.98 8.48
CA THR A 71 -12.82 -14.89 7.38
C THR A 71 -13.77 -13.68 7.50
N ALA A 72 -14.10 -13.24 8.71
CA ALA A 72 -14.93 -12.04 8.91
C ALA A 72 -14.30 -10.74 8.36
N TYR A 73 -12.99 -10.73 8.12
CA TYR A 73 -12.26 -9.61 7.49
C TYR A 73 -12.10 -9.75 5.97
N ALA A 74 -12.82 -10.69 5.34
CA ALA A 74 -12.66 -10.98 3.90
C ALA A 74 -12.95 -9.77 2.99
N TRP A 75 -13.72 -8.79 3.47
CA TRP A 75 -14.06 -7.57 2.72
C TRP A 75 -13.17 -6.37 3.03
N ASP A 76 -12.21 -6.54 3.92
CA ASP A 76 -11.27 -5.50 4.33
C ASP A 76 -9.93 -5.70 3.64
N VAL A 77 -9.33 -4.61 3.20
CA VAL A 77 -8.06 -4.64 2.48
C VAL A 77 -7.14 -3.53 2.97
N GLU A 78 -5.88 -3.88 3.21
CA GLU A 78 -4.81 -2.92 3.48
C GLU A 78 -4.20 -2.43 2.18
N LEU A 79 -4.08 -1.11 2.02
CA LEU A 79 -3.51 -0.48 0.84
C LEU A 79 -2.11 0.07 1.13
N THR A 80 -1.22 -0.15 0.18
CA THR A 80 0.17 0.32 0.24
C THR A 80 0.53 1.04 -1.05
N VAL A 81 1.24 2.17 -0.93
CA VAL A 81 1.84 2.89 -2.06
C VAL A 81 3.26 3.30 -1.73
N TYR A 82 4.14 3.14 -2.70
CA TYR A 82 5.51 3.67 -2.67
C TYR A 82 5.80 4.43 -3.96
N CYS A 83 6.50 5.56 -3.84
CA CYS A 83 6.98 6.35 -4.97
C CYS A 83 8.49 6.47 -4.89
N ALA A 84 9.16 6.37 -6.04
CA ALA A 84 10.57 6.67 -6.13
C ALA A 84 10.80 8.15 -5.75
N HIS A 85 11.87 8.44 -5.01
CA HIS A 85 12.15 9.78 -4.48
C HIS A 85 12.18 10.87 -5.57
N ASP A 86 12.74 10.56 -6.73
CA ASP A 86 12.82 11.47 -7.88
C ASP A 86 11.49 11.60 -8.66
N CYS A 87 10.48 10.83 -8.29
CA CYS A 87 9.12 10.91 -8.86
C CYS A 87 8.09 11.46 -7.87
N VAL A 88 8.50 11.83 -6.65
CA VAL A 88 7.63 12.45 -5.65
C VAL A 88 7.20 13.84 -6.12
N GLY A 89 5.98 14.26 -5.78
CA GLY A 89 5.43 15.57 -6.19
C GLY A 89 4.88 15.62 -7.62
N GLN A 90 5.06 14.57 -8.43
CA GLN A 90 4.57 14.49 -9.82
C GLN A 90 3.17 13.88 -9.97
N GLY A 91 2.46 13.68 -8.86
CA GLY A 91 1.12 13.09 -8.84
C GLY A 91 1.07 11.58 -9.10
N VAL A 92 2.23 10.90 -9.13
CA VAL A 92 2.33 9.44 -9.39
C VAL A 92 1.57 8.66 -8.32
N GLY A 93 1.81 8.94 -7.05
CA GLY A 93 1.14 8.27 -5.92
C GLY A 93 -0.38 8.42 -5.97
N GLY A 94 -0.88 9.62 -6.27
CA GLY A 94 -2.32 9.86 -6.38
C GLY A 94 -2.98 9.07 -7.51
N ARG A 95 -2.34 8.98 -8.68
CA ARG A 95 -2.84 8.19 -9.82
C ARG A 95 -2.83 6.69 -9.51
N LEU A 96 -1.74 6.18 -8.92
CA LEU A 96 -1.63 4.79 -8.50
C LEU A 96 -2.72 4.44 -7.48
N TYR A 97 -2.88 5.29 -6.47
CA TYR A 97 -3.82 5.03 -5.39
C TYR A 97 -5.27 5.07 -5.85
N LYS A 98 -5.61 6.01 -6.73
CA LYS A 98 -6.94 6.08 -7.35
C LYS A 98 -7.24 4.80 -8.15
N ALA A 99 -6.32 4.37 -9.01
CA ALA A 99 -6.48 3.14 -9.78
C ALA A 99 -6.59 1.89 -8.89
N LEU A 100 -5.82 1.85 -7.77
CA LEU A 100 -5.89 0.78 -6.79
C LEU A 100 -7.27 0.75 -6.10
N LEU A 101 -7.78 1.90 -5.65
CA LEU A 101 -9.10 2.03 -5.05
C LEU A 101 -10.21 1.56 -6.00
N ASP A 102 -10.14 1.94 -7.25
CA ASP A 102 -11.10 1.49 -8.28
C ASP A 102 -11.02 -0.03 -8.48
N GLY A 103 -9.82 -0.59 -8.53
CA GLY A 103 -9.60 -2.03 -8.68
C GLY A 103 -10.10 -2.86 -7.49
N VAL A 104 -9.91 -2.41 -6.25
CA VAL A 104 -10.42 -3.12 -5.07
C VAL A 104 -11.95 -3.00 -4.95
N ARG A 105 -12.53 -1.84 -5.30
CA ARG A 105 -13.99 -1.68 -5.38
C ARG A 105 -14.63 -2.65 -6.38
N GLN A 106 -14.04 -2.78 -7.57
CA GLN A 106 -14.52 -3.70 -8.61
C GLN A 106 -14.49 -5.17 -8.16
N ARG A 107 -13.55 -5.53 -7.30
CA ARG A 107 -13.45 -6.87 -6.72
C ARG A 107 -14.43 -7.14 -5.58
N GLY A 108 -15.10 -6.12 -5.05
CA GLY A 108 -16.11 -6.27 -4.01
C GLY A 108 -15.61 -6.00 -2.58
N TYR A 109 -14.38 -5.46 -2.42
CA TYR A 109 -13.94 -5.01 -1.10
C TYR A 109 -14.80 -3.84 -0.62
N CYS A 110 -15.10 -3.84 0.67
CA CYS A 110 -15.98 -2.86 1.31
C CYS A 110 -15.21 -1.82 2.12
N ASN A 111 -14.08 -2.20 2.70
CA ASN A 111 -13.26 -1.32 3.53
C ASN A 111 -11.81 -1.30 3.04
N ALA A 112 -11.24 -0.11 2.96
CA ALA A 112 -9.82 0.09 2.76
C ALA A 112 -9.17 0.66 4.02
N VAL A 113 -8.05 0.07 4.41
CA VAL A 113 -7.24 0.52 5.53
C VAL A 113 -5.85 0.90 5.02
N ALA A 114 -5.28 1.95 5.56
CA ALA A 114 -3.88 2.29 5.34
C ALA A 114 -3.19 2.53 6.68
N LEU A 115 -2.01 1.97 6.84
CA LEU A 115 -1.15 2.11 8.00
C LEU A 115 -0.06 3.13 7.70
N VAL A 116 -0.01 4.19 8.49
CA VAL A 116 0.94 5.28 8.27
C VAL A 116 1.67 5.57 9.58
N THR A 117 2.99 5.62 9.52
CA THR A 117 3.78 6.11 10.66
C THR A 117 3.29 7.50 11.06
N GLY A 118 2.94 7.69 12.32
CA GLY A 118 2.32 8.94 12.81
C GLY A 118 3.17 10.19 12.58
N GLN A 119 4.49 10.02 12.53
CA GLN A 119 5.46 11.07 12.23
C GLN A 119 5.55 11.41 10.72
N ASN A 120 5.04 10.56 9.82
CA ASN A 120 4.99 10.82 8.39
C ASN A 120 3.81 11.73 8.03
N LYS A 121 3.98 13.04 8.26
CA LYS A 121 2.94 14.05 8.04
C LYS A 121 2.49 14.13 6.58
N GLU A 122 3.38 13.91 5.63
CA GLU A 122 3.08 13.95 4.20
C GLU A 122 2.14 12.80 3.82
N SER A 123 2.43 11.58 4.25
CA SER A 123 1.55 10.44 4.02
C SER A 123 0.21 10.59 4.73
N CYS A 124 0.19 11.12 5.96
CA CYS A 124 -1.06 11.43 6.65
C CYS A 124 -1.92 12.45 5.87
N ALA A 125 -1.31 13.52 5.37
CA ALA A 125 -2.00 14.53 4.56
C ALA A 125 -2.50 13.94 3.23
N PHE A 126 -1.71 13.08 2.60
CA PHE A 126 -2.07 12.36 1.37
C PHE A 126 -3.32 11.51 1.56
N HIS A 127 -3.37 10.66 2.59
CA HIS A 127 -4.54 9.82 2.86
C HIS A 127 -5.77 10.65 3.20
N LYS A 128 -5.61 11.72 4.00
CA LYS A 128 -6.69 12.67 4.28
C LYS A 128 -7.25 13.31 3.02
N ALA A 129 -6.38 13.75 2.10
CA ALA A 129 -6.78 14.37 0.83
C ALA A 129 -7.53 13.40 -0.10
N LEU A 130 -7.23 12.09 -0.01
CA LEU A 130 -7.96 11.04 -0.73
C LEU A 130 -9.31 10.67 -0.10
N GLY A 131 -9.67 11.25 1.06
CA GLY A 131 -10.94 11.01 1.73
C GLY A 131 -10.89 9.92 2.81
N PHE A 132 -9.72 9.42 3.17
CA PHE A 132 -9.58 8.53 4.32
C PHE A 132 -9.84 9.27 5.63
N LYS A 133 -10.43 8.58 6.58
CA LYS A 133 -10.65 9.05 7.95
C LYS A 133 -9.64 8.38 8.88
N LYS A 134 -8.97 9.18 9.71
CA LYS A 134 -8.12 8.64 10.77
C LYS A 134 -9.01 8.06 11.87
N ILE A 135 -8.90 6.76 12.11
CA ILE A 135 -9.76 6.03 13.07
C ILE A 135 -9.04 5.67 14.36
N GLY A 136 -7.72 5.78 14.40
CA GLY A 136 -6.96 5.48 15.59
C GLY A 136 -5.47 5.74 15.45
N VAL A 137 -4.78 5.64 16.59
CA VAL A 137 -3.31 5.65 16.68
C VAL A 137 -2.90 4.60 17.70
N GLU A 138 -1.97 3.76 17.32
CA GLU A 138 -1.26 2.86 18.21
C GLU A 138 0.05 3.54 18.64
N PRO A 139 0.18 3.99 19.89
CA PRO A 139 1.35 4.73 20.33
C PRO A 139 2.52 3.78 20.55
N ARG A 140 3.73 4.22 20.20
CA ARG A 140 4.98 3.51 20.47
C ARG A 140 4.98 2.04 20.01
N THR A 141 4.41 1.76 18.86
CA THR A 141 4.26 0.40 18.35
C THR A 141 5.48 -0.08 17.55
N GLY A 142 6.28 0.84 17.00
CA GLY A 142 7.52 0.53 16.28
C GLY A 142 8.71 1.29 16.86
N TYR A 143 9.90 0.67 16.80
CA TYR A 143 11.15 1.33 17.19
C TYR A 143 12.09 1.34 16.00
N LYS A 144 12.56 2.51 15.55
CA LYS A 144 13.47 2.62 14.41
C LYS A 144 14.30 3.89 14.51
N PHE A 145 15.56 3.81 14.11
CA PHE A 145 16.51 4.94 14.18
C PHE A 145 16.56 5.62 15.55
N GLY A 146 16.60 4.82 16.62
CA GLY A 146 16.72 5.32 17.99
C GLY A 146 15.47 5.96 18.56
N GLN A 147 14.30 5.84 17.92
CA GLN A 147 13.06 6.45 18.38
C GLN A 147 11.85 5.50 18.30
N TRP A 148 10.93 5.68 19.22
CA TRP A 148 9.63 5.04 19.18
C TRP A 148 8.72 5.77 18.18
N LEU A 149 8.00 5.00 17.38
CA LEU A 149 7.11 5.49 16.33
C LEU A 149 5.67 5.06 16.64
N ASP A 150 4.75 5.96 16.37
CA ASP A 150 3.32 5.68 16.42
C ASP A 150 2.83 5.17 15.07
N LEU A 151 1.79 4.35 15.07
CA LEU A 151 1.11 3.88 13.88
C LEU A 151 -0.29 4.46 13.80
N ALA A 152 -0.56 5.24 12.78
CA ALA A 152 -1.88 5.82 12.52
C ALA A 152 -2.66 4.94 11.56
N TYR A 153 -3.90 4.66 11.91
CA TYR A 153 -4.85 3.88 11.13
C TYR A 153 -5.78 4.82 10.38
N TRP A 154 -5.77 4.69 9.05
CA TRP A 154 -6.62 5.43 8.13
C TRP A 154 -7.59 4.48 7.47
N TRP A 155 -8.86 4.82 7.43
CA TRP A 155 -9.94 3.97 6.94
C TRP A 155 -10.81 4.69 5.91
N MET A 156 -11.29 3.96 4.92
CA MET A 156 -12.26 4.43 3.94
C MET A 156 -13.32 3.37 3.69
N ASP A 157 -14.59 3.78 3.76
CA ASP A 157 -15.69 2.99 3.25
C ASP A 157 -15.67 3.02 1.71
N LEU A 158 -15.54 1.86 1.09
CA LEU A 158 -15.47 1.72 -0.37
C LEU A 158 -16.86 1.58 -1.01
N ARG A 159 -17.87 1.20 -0.21
CA ARG A 159 -19.22 0.85 -0.69
C ARG A 159 -20.30 1.34 0.29
N PRO A 160 -20.42 2.66 0.52
CA PRO A 160 -21.36 3.20 1.48
C PRO A 160 -22.81 2.78 1.14
N GLY A 161 -23.52 2.26 2.14
CA GLY A 161 -24.92 1.85 2.04
C GLY A 161 -25.16 0.52 1.33
N GLN A 162 -24.13 -0.28 1.05
CA GLN A 162 -24.26 -1.61 0.45
C GLN A 162 -24.20 -2.70 1.53
N GLU A 163 -25.36 -3.30 1.86
CA GLU A 163 -25.48 -4.41 2.79
C GLU A 163 -26.52 -5.44 2.28
N PRO A 164 -26.29 -6.74 2.48
CA PRO A 164 -25.05 -7.39 2.93
C PRO A 164 -23.96 -7.38 1.84
N PRO A 165 -22.67 -7.55 2.19
CA PRO A 165 -21.61 -7.59 1.21
C PRO A 165 -21.68 -8.88 0.38
N GLU A 166 -21.47 -8.76 -0.93
CA GLU A 166 -21.27 -9.91 -1.80
C GLU A 166 -19.85 -10.48 -1.63
N PRO A 167 -19.63 -11.77 -1.96
CA PRO A 167 -18.28 -12.35 -1.93
C PRO A 167 -17.28 -11.56 -2.78
N VAL A 168 -16.06 -11.38 -2.25
CA VAL A 168 -14.97 -10.72 -2.97
C VAL A 168 -14.53 -11.59 -4.15
N ARG A 169 -14.40 -10.98 -5.33
CA ARG A 169 -13.95 -11.64 -6.56
C ARG A 169 -12.42 -11.71 -6.57
N LEU A 170 -11.88 -12.91 -6.38
CA LEU A 170 -10.45 -13.15 -6.49
C LEU A 170 -10.00 -13.12 -7.97
N GLY A 171 -8.76 -12.68 -8.23
CA GLY A 171 -8.16 -12.74 -9.55
C GLY A 171 -7.97 -14.21 -9.99
N ARG A 172 -8.12 -14.46 -11.29
CA ARG A 172 -7.76 -15.74 -11.92
C ARG A 172 -6.29 -15.71 -12.33
#